data_113024c6ade6625d9684ec993ec43d67
#
_entry.id   113024c6ade6625d9684ec993ec43d67
#
_cell.length_a   1.000
_cell.length_b   1.000
_cell.length_c   1.000
_cell.angle_alpha   90.00
_cell.angle_beta   90.00
_cell.angle_gamma   90.00
#
_symmetry.space_group_name_H-M   'P 1'
#
loop_
_entity.id
_entity.type
_entity.pdbx_description
1 polymer ?
#
loop_
_entity_poly.entity_id
_entity_poly.type
_entity_poly.pdbx_seq_one_letter_code
_entity_poly.pdbx_strand_id
1 'polypeptide(L)'
;MYNLFEDEDDIFQGSPKSKFLDIVYNANRDLVHNELERLMTRMAAMELMLEEIHGEDKVERVIQSVQFDRADEVDMMAKNLYIISVGNVLTQNE
;
A
#
# COMPACT_ATOMS: atom_id res chain seq x y z
N MET A 1 14.25 -6.91 8.68
CA MET A 1 15.20 -7.85 8.10
C MET A 1 14.78 -8.21 6.69
N TYR A 2 15.75 -8.41 5.89
CA TYR A 2 15.55 -8.74 4.52
C TYR A 2 14.93 -10.11 4.36
N ASN A 3 13.90 -10.21 3.57
CA ASN A 3 13.20 -11.47 3.37
C ASN A 3 13.65 -12.11 2.07
N LEU A 4 14.38 -13.21 2.18
CA LEU A 4 14.90 -13.89 1.00
C LEU A 4 13.81 -14.42 0.09
N PHE A 5 12.69 -14.81 0.68
CA PHE A 5 11.57 -15.32 -0.14
C PHE A 5 10.93 -14.22 -0.97
N GLU A 6 10.86 -13.03 -0.44
CA GLU A 6 10.37 -11.89 -1.21
C GLU A 6 11.30 -11.57 -2.35
N ASP A 7 12.62 -11.71 -2.11
CA ASP A 7 13.59 -11.49 -3.16
C ASP A 7 13.49 -12.50 -4.26
N GLU A 8 13.26 -13.74 -3.90
CA GLU A 8 13.11 -14.78 -4.90
C GLU A 8 11.94 -14.46 -5.82
N ASP A 9 10.84 -13.99 -5.24
CA ASP A 9 9.68 -13.56 -6.02
C ASP A 9 10.06 -12.41 -6.93
N ASP A 10 10.81 -11.45 -6.41
CA ASP A 10 11.26 -10.30 -7.21
C ASP A 10 12.13 -10.71 -8.37
N ILE A 11 13.02 -11.69 -8.16
CA ILE A 11 13.93 -12.13 -9.18
C ILE A 11 13.21 -12.82 -10.32
N PHE A 12 12.23 -13.67 -10.01
CA PHE A 12 11.61 -14.50 -11.03
C PHE A 12 10.33 -13.94 -11.61
N GLN A 13 9.50 -13.33 -10.77
CA GLN A 13 8.18 -12.90 -11.20
C GLN A 13 7.86 -11.46 -10.81
N GLY A 14 8.69 -10.88 -9.95
CA GLY A 14 8.40 -9.60 -9.35
C GLY A 14 7.36 -9.76 -8.25
N SER A 15 7.61 -9.15 -7.11
CA SER A 15 6.64 -9.11 -6.02
C SER A 15 5.56 -8.07 -6.34
N PRO A 16 4.42 -8.10 -5.65
CA PRO A 16 3.43 -7.03 -5.80
C PRO A 16 4.03 -5.65 -5.55
N LYS A 17 4.90 -5.53 -4.56
CA LYS A 17 5.56 -4.27 -4.26
C LYS A 17 6.44 -3.81 -5.42
N SER A 18 7.22 -4.73 -5.98
CA SER A 18 8.11 -4.44 -7.09
C SER A 18 7.33 -3.96 -8.31
N LYS A 19 6.23 -4.63 -8.62
CA LYS A 19 5.39 -4.23 -9.74
C LYS A 19 4.75 -2.86 -9.52
N PHE A 20 4.32 -2.60 -8.30
CA PHE A 20 3.76 -1.30 -7.95
C PHE A 20 4.79 -0.19 -8.16
N LEU A 21 6.01 -0.39 -7.65
CA LEU A 21 7.06 0.61 -7.81
C LEU A 21 7.44 0.81 -9.28
N ASP A 22 7.47 -0.27 -10.04
CA ASP A 22 7.75 -0.17 -11.47
C ASP A 22 6.70 0.69 -12.17
N ILE A 23 5.44 0.49 -11.84
CA ILE A 23 4.34 1.29 -12.39
C ILE A 23 4.46 2.75 -11.97
N VAL A 24 4.78 3.01 -10.70
CA VAL A 24 4.92 4.37 -10.21
C VAL A 24 6.03 5.11 -10.96
N TYR A 25 7.12 4.43 -11.26
CA TYR A 25 8.26 5.08 -11.90
C TYR A 25 8.15 5.15 -13.42
N ASN A 26 7.42 4.24 -14.05
CA ASN A 26 7.48 4.08 -15.49
C ASN A 26 6.16 4.22 -16.23
N ALA A 27 5.04 4.15 -15.54
CA ALA A 27 3.75 4.28 -16.21
C ALA A 27 3.42 5.74 -16.50
N ASN A 28 2.35 5.96 -17.26
CA ASN A 28 1.88 7.29 -17.58
C ASN A 28 1.67 8.10 -16.31
N ARG A 29 2.24 9.29 -16.27
CA ARG A 29 2.23 10.15 -15.10
C ARG A 29 0.81 10.43 -14.59
N ASP A 30 -0.12 10.69 -15.49
CA ASP A 30 -1.49 11.03 -15.09
C ASP A 30 -2.19 9.86 -14.42
N LEU A 31 -1.94 8.64 -14.91
CA LEU A 31 -2.53 7.45 -14.31
C LEU A 31 -1.97 7.19 -12.92
N VAL A 32 -0.67 7.39 -12.76
CA VAL A 32 -0.02 7.23 -11.47
C VAL A 32 -0.52 8.30 -10.50
N HIS A 33 -0.62 9.53 -10.98
CA HIS A 33 -1.13 10.65 -10.18
C HIS A 33 -2.51 10.33 -9.63
N ASN A 34 -3.41 9.84 -10.48
CA ASN A 34 -4.76 9.52 -10.06
C ASN A 34 -4.78 8.44 -9.00
N GLU A 35 -3.92 7.43 -9.13
CA GLU A 35 -3.88 6.35 -8.17
C GLU A 35 -3.30 6.81 -6.83
N LEU A 36 -2.23 7.60 -6.85
CA LEU A 36 -1.66 8.12 -5.61
C LEU A 36 -2.66 9.04 -4.88
N GLU A 37 -3.39 9.85 -5.63
CA GLU A 37 -4.41 10.70 -5.05
C GLU A 37 -5.52 9.88 -4.41
N ARG A 38 -5.94 8.81 -5.08
CA ARG A 38 -6.93 7.90 -4.52
C ARG A 38 -6.46 7.28 -3.21
N LEU A 39 -5.19 6.85 -3.17
CA LEU A 39 -4.62 6.27 -1.96
C LEU A 39 -4.57 7.28 -0.82
N MET A 40 -4.17 8.51 -1.11
CA MET A 40 -4.12 9.56 -0.09
C MET A 40 -5.50 9.85 0.48
N THR A 41 -6.50 9.93 -0.40
CA THR A 41 -7.87 10.19 0.03
C THR A 41 -8.37 9.07 0.93
N ARG A 42 -8.07 7.82 0.57
CA ARG A 42 -8.46 6.68 1.41
C ARG A 42 -7.76 6.72 2.77
N MET A 43 -6.47 7.04 2.78
CA MET A 43 -5.73 7.14 4.03
C MET A 43 -6.31 8.23 4.93
N ALA A 44 -6.64 9.38 4.35
CA ALA A 44 -7.25 10.45 5.11
C ALA A 44 -8.58 10.02 5.73
N ALA A 45 -9.41 9.32 4.95
CA ALA A 45 -10.68 8.82 5.46
C ALA A 45 -10.47 7.81 6.60
N MET A 46 -9.51 6.91 6.43
CA MET A 46 -9.22 5.91 7.45
C MET A 46 -8.68 6.54 8.74
N GLU A 47 -7.85 7.57 8.59
CA GLU A 47 -7.35 8.26 9.78
C GLU A 47 -8.45 8.99 10.52
N LEU A 48 -9.39 9.60 9.81
CA LEU A 48 -10.54 10.22 10.45
C LEU A 48 -11.35 9.21 11.24
N MET A 49 -11.55 8.03 10.68
CA MET A 49 -12.27 6.96 11.35
C MET A 49 -11.56 6.53 12.64
N LEU A 50 -10.25 6.42 12.57
CA LEU A 50 -9.45 6.05 13.73
C LEU A 50 -9.50 7.13 14.82
N GLU A 51 -9.47 8.39 14.40
CA GLU A 51 -9.56 9.50 15.36
C GLU A 51 -10.88 9.47 16.11
N GLU A 52 -11.96 9.12 15.43
CA GLU A 52 -13.27 9.05 16.09
C GLU A 52 -13.35 7.92 17.10
N ILE A 53 -12.64 6.83 16.85
CA ILE A 53 -12.67 5.68 17.75
C ILE A 53 -11.69 5.82 18.90
N HIS A 54 -10.48 6.28 18.63
CA HIS A 54 -9.38 6.25 19.58
C HIS A 54 -8.97 7.61 20.14
N GLY A 55 -9.37 8.70 19.49
CA GLY A 55 -8.92 10.03 19.82
C GLY A 55 -7.71 10.41 18.98
N GLU A 56 -7.69 11.67 18.57
CA GLU A 56 -6.69 12.19 17.66
C GLU A 56 -5.25 11.94 18.12
N ASP A 57 -5.02 12.12 19.42
CA ASP A 57 -3.68 12.01 19.98
C ASP A 57 -3.18 10.57 20.09
N LYS A 58 -4.05 9.58 19.86
CA LYS A 58 -3.68 8.17 19.99
C LYS A 58 -3.56 7.43 18.67
N VAL A 59 -3.94 8.06 17.56
CA VAL A 59 -3.98 7.39 16.28
C VAL A 59 -2.62 6.81 15.91
N GLU A 60 -1.56 7.60 16.02
CA GLU A 60 -0.24 7.14 15.63
C GLU A 60 0.21 5.94 16.45
N ARG A 61 -0.08 5.99 17.76
CA ARG A 61 0.28 4.87 18.64
C ARG A 61 -0.48 3.60 18.28
N VAL A 62 -1.75 3.74 17.93
CA VAL A 62 -2.57 2.60 17.53
C VAL A 62 -2.02 1.99 16.25
N ILE A 63 -1.69 2.83 15.28
CA ILE A 63 -1.13 2.35 14.01
C ILE A 63 0.17 1.58 14.25
N GLN A 64 1.07 2.15 15.04
CA GLN A 64 2.33 1.49 15.34
C GLN A 64 2.14 0.17 16.06
N SER A 65 1.17 0.14 16.97
CA SER A 65 0.85 -1.07 17.70
C SER A 65 0.38 -2.19 16.77
N VAL A 66 -0.49 -1.85 15.83
CA VAL A 66 -0.98 -2.82 14.85
C VAL A 66 0.17 -3.30 13.95
N GLN A 67 1.01 -2.38 13.50
CA GLN A 67 2.15 -2.74 12.66
C GLN A 67 3.10 -3.70 13.35
N PHE A 68 3.24 -3.57 14.68
CA PHE A 68 4.12 -4.44 15.45
C PHE A 68 3.44 -5.75 15.82
N ASP A 69 2.23 -5.67 16.39
CA ASP A 69 1.54 -6.84 16.93
C ASP A 69 0.95 -7.73 15.85
N ARG A 70 0.61 -7.15 14.70
CA ARG A 70 -0.04 -7.88 13.62
C ARG A 70 0.76 -7.73 12.33
N ALA A 71 2.08 -7.82 12.46
CA ALA A 71 2.98 -7.56 11.33
C ALA A 71 2.69 -8.43 10.11
N ASP A 72 2.39 -9.71 10.32
CA ASP A 72 2.12 -10.62 9.21
C ASP A 72 0.83 -10.25 8.47
N GLU A 73 -0.19 -9.85 9.22
CA GLU A 73 -1.45 -9.43 8.61
C GLU A 73 -1.28 -8.11 7.86
N VAL A 74 -0.50 -7.20 8.44
CA VAL A 74 -0.21 -5.93 7.78
C VAL A 74 0.53 -6.18 6.46
N ASP A 75 1.50 -7.07 6.48
CA ASP A 75 2.26 -7.40 5.28
C ASP A 75 1.37 -7.98 4.19
N MET A 76 0.48 -8.90 4.56
CA MET A 76 -0.47 -9.48 3.63
C MET A 76 -1.39 -8.43 3.03
N MET A 77 -1.91 -7.55 3.87
CA MET A 77 -2.79 -6.48 3.43
C MET A 77 -2.04 -5.53 2.49
N ALA A 78 -0.78 -5.22 2.81
CA ALA A 78 0.02 -4.35 1.97
C ALA A 78 0.20 -4.96 0.57
N LYS A 79 0.47 -6.26 0.50
CA LYS A 79 0.61 -6.94 -0.78
C LYS A 79 -0.68 -6.85 -1.60
N ASN A 80 -1.81 -7.03 -0.95
CA ASN A 80 -3.10 -6.88 -1.63
C ASN A 80 -3.30 -5.46 -2.14
N LEU A 81 -2.91 -4.48 -1.36
CA LEU A 81 -3.06 -3.08 -1.76
C LEU A 81 -2.17 -2.74 -2.95
N TYR A 82 -0.95 -3.28 -3.00
CA TYR A 82 -0.09 -3.11 -4.16
C TYR A 82 -0.73 -3.71 -5.41
N ILE A 83 -1.28 -4.90 -5.30
CA ILE A 83 -1.94 -5.57 -6.43
C ILE A 83 -3.12 -4.74 -6.92
N ILE A 84 -3.94 -4.26 -6.01
CA ILE A 84 -5.09 -3.44 -6.34
C ILE A 84 -4.65 -2.17 -7.07
N SER A 85 -3.62 -1.51 -6.55
CA SER A 85 -3.14 -0.26 -7.15
C SER A 85 -2.57 -0.48 -8.54
N VAL A 86 -1.82 -1.55 -8.74
CA VAL A 86 -1.32 -1.91 -10.06
C VAL A 86 -2.49 -2.11 -11.02
N GLY A 87 -3.50 -2.88 -10.58
CA GLY A 87 -4.68 -3.10 -11.40
C GLY A 87 -5.40 -1.82 -11.76
N ASN A 88 -5.53 -0.91 -10.79
CA ASN A 88 -6.20 0.37 -11.04
C ASN A 88 -5.47 1.20 -12.08
N VAL A 89 -4.16 1.27 -12.00
CA VAL A 89 -3.39 2.04 -12.98
C VAL A 89 -3.51 1.41 -14.37
N LEU A 90 -3.40 0.11 -14.45
CA LEU A 90 -3.45 -0.57 -15.75
C LEU A 90 -4.82 -0.46 -16.40
N THR A 91 -5.89 -0.53 -15.62
CA THR A 91 -7.24 -0.47 -16.18
C THR A 91 -7.66 0.94 -16.58
N GLN A 92 -7.09 1.97 -16.00
CA GLN A 92 -7.38 3.35 -16.40
C GLN A 92 -7.00 3.61 -17.85
N ASN A 93 -6.08 2.81 -18.36
CA ASN A 93 -5.59 2.99 -19.72
C ASN A 93 -6.55 2.40 -20.76
N GLU A 94 -7.59 1.76 -20.31
CA GLU A 94 -8.62 1.24 -21.18
C GLU A 94 -9.74 2.27 -21.36
#